data_55caee6c9ab5870335c85e58b40ff0ea
#
_entry.id   55caee6c9ab5870335c85e58b40ff0ea
#
_cell.length_a   1.000
_cell.length_b   1.000
_cell.length_c   1.000
_cell.angle_alpha   90.00
_cell.angle_beta   90.00
_cell.angle_gamma   90.00
#
_symmetry.space_group_name_H-M   'P 1'
#
loop_
_entity.id
_entity.type
_entity.pdbx_description
1 polymer ?
#
loop_
_entity_poly.entity_id
_entity_poly.type
_entity_poly.pdbx_seq_one_letter_code
_entity_poly.pdbx_strand_id
1 'polypeptide(L)'
;MTELILKIYDYLKTHRLSGICSSVAITLILLLAVTRLNYKEDIADFLPIDSEHQNAMKVYQNISGASKIFAIFQYRNAAQSDDPEILTHTIDAFVENVEKTDSAHVIRNLMAQVDLEKMNQITDFVYQNIPYFLTDADYRRMDSLLSQPDYIPHQLKADKQMLLFPTGGILSDNIQRDPLNLFTPILQKLQHSESSLKYEMYDGYIFSPDMKKAIVMIDSPYGASETENNARLTQMLKDCAREASQSQPNIEIH
;
A
#
# COMPACT_ATOMS: atom_id res chain seq x y z
N MET A 1 -43.65 37.75 16.55
CA MET A 1 -42.51 37.15 17.30
C MET A 1 -42.33 37.75 18.69
N THR A 2 -42.39 39.05 18.86
CA THR A 2 -42.22 39.75 20.16
C THR A 2 -43.26 39.35 21.24
N GLU A 3 -44.52 39.16 20.88
CA GLU A 3 -45.55 38.74 21.86
C GLU A 3 -45.34 37.32 22.42
N LEU A 4 -44.79 36.41 21.61
CA LEU A 4 -44.49 35.03 22.00
C LEU A 4 -43.31 34.98 22.99
N ILE A 5 -42.32 35.81 22.76
CA ILE A 5 -41.14 35.94 23.65
C ILE A 5 -41.56 36.54 24.99
N LEU A 6 -42.44 37.56 25.02
CA LEU A 6 -42.95 38.15 26.22
C LEU A 6 -43.79 37.16 27.06
N LYS A 7 -44.65 36.36 26.44
CA LYS A 7 -45.40 35.31 27.12
C LYS A 7 -44.52 34.24 27.77
N ILE A 8 -43.46 33.82 27.07
CA ILE A 8 -42.48 32.87 27.61
C ILE A 8 -41.74 33.48 28.80
N TYR A 9 -41.32 34.75 28.66
CA TYR A 9 -40.64 35.46 29.73
C TYR A 9 -41.51 35.58 31.00
N ASP A 10 -42.78 35.99 30.87
CA ASP A 10 -43.70 36.13 31.96
C ASP A 10 -44.03 34.77 32.64
N TYR A 11 -44.15 33.70 31.84
CA TYR A 11 -44.32 32.34 32.36
C TYR A 11 -43.10 31.88 33.18
N LEU A 12 -41.90 32.09 32.66
CA LEU A 12 -40.62 31.72 33.32
C LEU A 12 -40.38 32.54 34.58
N LYS A 13 -40.81 33.82 34.60
CA LYS A 13 -40.73 34.69 35.77
C LYS A 13 -41.65 34.25 36.89
N THR A 14 -42.83 33.74 36.54
CA THR A 14 -43.85 33.28 37.52
C THR A 14 -43.49 31.88 38.04
N HIS A 15 -42.93 31.01 37.19
CA HIS A 15 -42.59 29.63 37.53
C HIS A 15 -41.08 29.38 37.46
N ARG A 16 -40.30 30.01 38.33
CA ARG A 16 -38.81 29.95 38.32
C ARG A 16 -38.27 28.54 38.39
N LEU A 17 -38.87 27.64 39.17
CA LEU A 17 -38.45 26.25 39.26
C LEU A 17 -38.64 25.50 37.94
N SER A 18 -39.76 25.70 37.26
CA SER A 18 -40.01 25.10 35.93
C SER A 18 -39.02 25.61 34.87
N GLY A 19 -38.64 26.90 34.92
CA GLY A 19 -37.62 27.47 34.04
C GLY A 19 -36.24 26.85 34.25
N ILE A 20 -35.84 26.66 35.50
CA ILE A 20 -34.57 26.00 35.83
C ILE A 20 -34.57 24.53 35.37
N CYS A 21 -35.64 23.77 35.68
CA CYS A 21 -35.77 22.38 35.26
C CYS A 21 -35.73 22.23 33.72
N SER A 22 -36.43 23.11 32.99
CA SER A 22 -36.43 23.07 31.53
C SER A 22 -35.05 23.42 30.94
N SER A 23 -34.36 24.40 31.52
CA SER A 23 -33.00 24.75 31.11
C SER A 23 -32.01 23.60 31.32
N VAL A 24 -32.07 22.95 32.50
CA VAL A 24 -31.24 21.78 32.81
C VAL A 24 -31.56 20.61 31.88
N ALA A 25 -32.82 20.36 31.58
CA ALA A 25 -33.24 19.30 30.66
C ALA A 25 -32.72 19.55 29.23
N ILE A 26 -32.84 20.79 28.74
CA ILE A 26 -32.32 21.17 27.42
C ILE A 26 -30.78 21.00 27.36
N THR A 27 -30.09 21.44 28.43
CA THR A 27 -28.60 21.28 28.48
C THR A 27 -28.20 19.81 28.48
N LEU A 28 -28.91 18.96 29.23
CA LEU A 28 -28.69 17.51 29.24
C LEU A 28 -28.94 16.87 27.87
N ILE A 29 -30.02 17.27 27.19
CA ILE A 29 -30.31 16.79 25.82
C ILE A 29 -29.23 17.22 24.85
N LEU A 30 -28.76 18.46 24.93
CA LEU A 30 -27.65 18.96 24.07
C LEU A 30 -26.35 18.22 24.35
N LEU A 31 -26.01 17.96 25.60
CA LEU A 31 -24.85 17.15 25.98
C LEU A 31 -24.94 15.73 25.40
N LEU A 32 -26.10 15.09 25.51
CA LEU A 32 -26.32 13.77 24.91
C LEU A 32 -26.28 13.81 23.38
N ALA A 33 -26.73 14.88 22.75
CA ALA A 33 -26.65 15.05 21.31
C ALA A 33 -25.21 15.20 20.84
N VAL A 34 -24.39 15.95 21.59
CA VAL A 34 -22.95 16.13 21.28
C VAL A 34 -22.19 14.80 21.33
N THR A 35 -22.50 13.90 22.28
CA THR A 35 -21.82 12.58 22.36
C THR A 35 -22.20 11.65 21.22
N ARG A 36 -23.24 11.96 20.44
CA ARG A 36 -23.63 11.19 19.24
C ARG A 36 -23.23 11.84 17.92
N LEU A 37 -22.55 12.98 17.95
CA LEU A 37 -21.99 13.60 16.76
C LEU A 37 -20.81 12.78 16.26
N ASN A 38 -20.98 12.12 15.12
CA ASN A 38 -19.86 11.55 14.37
C ASN A 38 -19.18 12.71 13.64
N TYR A 39 -18.03 13.11 14.14
CA TYR A 39 -17.19 14.10 13.46
C TYR A 39 -16.50 13.44 12.28
N LYS A 40 -16.82 13.85 11.07
CA LYS A 40 -16.09 13.46 9.86
C LYS A 40 -14.97 14.47 9.62
N GLU A 41 -13.74 14.00 9.73
CA GLU A 41 -12.54 14.82 9.52
C GLU A 41 -12.10 14.90 8.04
N ASP A 42 -12.85 14.27 7.13
CA ASP A 42 -12.47 14.25 5.72
C ASP A 42 -12.72 15.62 5.05
N ILE A 43 -11.63 16.35 4.81
CA ILE A 43 -11.64 17.65 4.15
C ILE A 43 -12.21 17.52 2.72
N ALA A 44 -12.10 16.36 2.08
CA ALA A 44 -12.64 16.13 0.76
C ALA A 44 -14.19 16.22 0.72
N ASP A 45 -14.87 15.91 1.82
CA ASP A 45 -16.34 16.04 1.94
C ASP A 45 -16.81 17.50 1.98
N PHE A 46 -15.92 18.46 2.29
CA PHE A 46 -16.23 19.89 2.32
C PHE A 46 -16.01 20.60 0.98
N LEU A 47 -15.32 19.95 0.04
CA LEU A 47 -15.13 20.52 -1.27
C LEU A 47 -16.41 20.33 -2.11
N PRO A 48 -16.94 21.35 -2.78
CA PRO A 48 -18.08 21.24 -3.69
C PRO A 48 -17.64 20.56 -4.99
N ILE A 49 -17.37 19.27 -4.90
CA ILE A 49 -16.88 18.46 -6.02
C ILE A 49 -18.04 17.57 -6.49
N ASP A 50 -18.35 17.63 -7.78
CA ASP A 50 -19.35 16.75 -8.40
C ASP A 50 -18.99 15.27 -8.22
N SER A 51 -19.99 14.39 -8.26
CA SER A 51 -19.82 12.95 -8.05
C SER A 51 -18.77 12.30 -8.99
N GLU A 52 -18.58 12.86 -10.18
CA GLU A 52 -17.58 12.41 -11.15
C GLU A 52 -16.15 12.74 -10.68
N HIS A 53 -15.95 13.93 -10.13
CA HIS A 53 -14.67 14.36 -9.57
C HIS A 53 -14.36 13.68 -8.22
N GLN A 54 -15.38 13.32 -7.44
CA GLN A 54 -15.19 12.51 -6.22
C GLN A 54 -14.65 11.11 -6.55
N ASN A 55 -15.14 10.48 -7.61
CA ASN A 55 -14.61 9.20 -8.07
C ASN A 55 -13.18 9.34 -8.59
N ALA A 56 -12.85 10.39 -9.33
CA ALA A 56 -11.50 10.68 -9.76
C ALA A 56 -10.56 10.93 -8.57
N MET A 57 -11.01 11.62 -7.52
CA MET A 57 -10.25 11.84 -6.30
C MET A 57 -9.98 10.53 -5.55
N LYS A 58 -10.97 9.62 -5.44
CA LYS A 58 -10.78 8.29 -4.85
C LYS A 58 -9.78 7.44 -5.65
N VAL A 59 -9.87 7.48 -6.98
CA VAL A 59 -8.90 6.82 -7.86
C VAL A 59 -7.50 7.41 -7.65
N TYR A 60 -7.38 8.74 -7.61
CA TYR A 60 -6.11 9.42 -7.35
C TYR A 60 -5.53 9.04 -5.97
N GLN A 61 -6.34 9.03 -4.91
CA GLN A 61 -5.91 8.62 -3.56
C GLN A 61 -5.42 7.18 -3.54
N ASN A 62 -6.07 6.27 -4.26
CA ASN A 62 -5.65 4.87 -4.36
C ASN A 62 -4.35 4.69 -5.16
N ILE A 63 -4.12 5.51 -6.19
CA ILE A 63 -2.92 5.44 -7.04
C ILE A 63 -1.74 6.20 -6.42
N SER A 64 -1.99 7.32 -5.74
CA SER A 64 -0.94 8.21 -5.21
C SER A 64 -0.17 7.65 -4.00
N GLY A 65 -0.57 6.51 -3.47
CA GLY A 65 0.05 5.93 -2.28
C GLY A 65 -0.19 6.73 -0.98
N ALA A 66 -1.09 7.72 -1.01
CA ALA A 66 -1.40 8.58 0.14
C ALA A 66 -1.99 7.81 1.35
N SER A 67 -2.49 6.60 1.12
CA SER A 67 -2.99 5.69 2.15
C SER A 67 -2.01 4.58 2.53
N LYS A 68 -0.74 4.66 2.08
CA LYS A 68 0.26 3.62 2.36
C LYS A 68 1.10 3.99 3.57
N ILE A 69 1.22 3.02 4.48
CA ILE A 69 2.14 3.08 5.63
C ILE A 69 3.28 2.12 5.33
N PHE A 70 4.50 2.58 5.54
CA PHE A 70 5.70 1.75 5.37
C PHE A 70 6.28 1.44 6.75
N ALA A 71 6.38 0.16 7.08
CA ALA A 71 7.14 -0.28 8.24
C ALA A 71 8.55 -0.68 7.76
N ILE A 72 9.56 -0.01 8.29
CA ILE A 72 10.97 -0.22 7.92
C ILE A 72 11.65 -0.97 9.05
N PHE A 73 12.16 -2.15 8.75
CA PHE A 73 12.91 -3.00 9.65
C PHE A 73 14.39 -2.82 9.38
N GLN A 74 15.17 -2.46 10.39
CA GLN A 74 16.60 -2.27 10.24
C GLN A 74 17.38 -2.70 11.47
N TYR A 75 18.65 -3.06 11.30
CA TYR A 75 19.54 -3.29 12.41
C TYR A 75 19.91 -1.97 13.10
N ARG A 76 19.82 -1.92 14.43
CA ARG A 76 20.28 -0.76 15.24
C ARG A 76 21.76 -0.49 15.05
N ASN A 77 22.55 -1.54 14.91
CA ASN A 77 23.98 -1.43 14.68
C ASN A 77 24.33 -2.18 13.39
N ALA A 78 24.48 -1.45 12.30
CA ALA A 78 24.77 -1.95 10.98
C ALA A 78 26.10 -2.76 10.89
N ALA A 79 26.93 -2.71 11.92
CA ALA A 79 28.21 -3.44 11.96
C ALA A 79 28.08 -4.86 12.58
N GLN A 80 26.96 -5.21 13.18
CA GLN A 80 26.84 -6.42 14.00
C GLN A 80 26.12 -7.61 13.38
N SER A 81 25.35 -7.43 12.33
CA SER A 81 24.71 -8.55 11.64
C SER A 81 24.33 -8.17 10.22
N ASP A 82 24.61 -9.07 9.29
CA ASP A 82 24.22 -8.96 7.87
C ASP A 82 23.33 -10.16 7.49
N ASP A 83 22.63 -10.76 8.45
CA ASP A 83 21.80 -11.93 8.22
C ASP A 83 20.35 -11.51 7.89
N PRO A 84 19.93 -11.50 6.62
CA PRO A 84 18.58 -11.14 6.24
C PRO A 84 17.50 -12.03 6.87
N GLU A 85 17.82 -13.25 7.26
CA GLU A 85 16.88 -14.20 7.86
C GLU A 85 16.34 -13.70 9.21
N ILE A 86 17.16 -13.00 10.00
CA ILE A 86 16.71 -12.41 11.26
C ILE A 86 15.68 -11.30 11.02
N LEU A 87 15.87 -10.50 9.96
CA LEU A 87 14.88 -9.47 9.58
C LEU A 87 13.58 -10.09 9.09
N THR A 88 13.65 -11.16 8.27
CA THR A 88 12.42 -11.85 7.80
C THR A 88 11.63 -12.45 8.94
N HIS A 89 12.29 -13.14 9.90
CA HIS A 89 11.61 -13.65 11.09
C HIS A 89 10.97 -12.56 11.95
N THR A 90 11.61 -11.39 12.04
CA THR A 90 11.02 -10.25 12.78
C THR A 90 9.81 -9.67 12.04
N ILE A 91 9.85 -9.66 10.71
CA ILE A 91 8.71 -9.26 9.88
C ILE A 91 7.56 -10.24 10.08
N ASP A 92 7.81 -11.55 10.06
CA ASP A 92 6.78 -12.57 10.28
C ASP A 92 6.11 -12.41 11.64
N ALA A 93 6.90 -12.20 12.69
CA ALA A 93 6.38 -11.95 14.03
C ALA A 93 5.53 -10.65 14.08
N PHE A 94 5.94 -9.61 13.36
CA PHE A 94 5.16 -8.37 13.25
C PHE A 94 3.83 -8.61 12.53
N VAL A 95 3.85 -9.32 11.40
CA VAL A 95 2.65 -9.66 10.62
C VAL A 95 1.67 -10.46 11.49
N GLU A 96 2.16 -11.49 12.18
CA GLU A 96 1.34 -12.31 13.08
C GLU A 96 0.71 -11.48 14.21
N ASN A 97 1.46 -10.54 14.79
CA ASN A 97 0.93 -9.63 15.82
C ASN A 97 -0.14 -8.68 15.27
N VAL A 98 0.07 -8.16 14.06
CA VAL A 98 -0.92 -7.31 13.38
C VAL A 98 -2.19 -8.10 13.09
N GLU A 99 -2.09 -9.32 12.54
CA GLU A 99 -3.25 -10.16 12.25
C GLU A 99 -4.05 -10.53 13.51
N LYS A 100 -3.36 -10.81 14.61
CA LYS A 100 -4.02 -11.09 15.91
C LYS A 100 -4.72 -9.86 16.48
N THR A 101 -4.14 -8.68 16.30
CA THR A 101 -4.66 -7.43 16.88
C THR A 101 -5.77 -6.83 16.02
N ASP A 102 -5.64 -6.91 14.69
CA ASP A 102 -6.65 -6.43 13.74
C ASP A 102 -7.80 -7.43 13.54
N SER A 103 -8.43 -7.84 14.64
CA SER A 103 -9.57 -8.76 14.61
C SER A 103 -10.77 -8.26 13.80
N ALA A 104 -10.88 -6.96 13.60
CA ALA A 104 -11.91 -6.32 12.78
C ALA A 104 -11.55 -6.26 11.29
N HIS A 105 -10.38 -6.74 10.88
CA HIS A 105 -9.86 -6.69 9.51
C HIS A 105 -9.95 -5.28 8.91
N VAL A 106 -9.52 -4.29 9.68
CA VAL A 106 -9.52 -2.88 9.29
C VAL A 106 -8.47 -2.63 8.23
N ILE A 107 -7.30 -3.28 8.33
CA ILE A 107 -6.22 -3.16 7.34
C ILE A 107 -6.65 -3.83 6.04
N ARG A 108 -6.63 -3.07 4.93
CA ARG A 108 -7.05 -3.57 3.62
C ARG A 108 -6.08 -4.58 3.03
N ASN A 109 -4.81 -4.30 3.15
CA ASN A 109 -3.75 -5.14 2.62
C ASN A 109 -2.47 -4.90 3.43
N LEU A 110 -1.80 -5.98 3.77
CA LEU A 110 -0.48 -5.98 4.38
C LEU A 110 0.43 -6.81 3.48
N MET A 111 1.39 -6.16 2.84
CA MET A 111 2.33 -6.79 1.93
C MET A 111 3.71 -6.82 2.58
N ALA A 112 4.02 -7.92 3.23
CA ALA A 112 5.34 -8.24 3.74
C ALA A 112 6.18 -8.97 2.68
N GLN A 113 5.55 -9.86 1.93
CA GLN A 113 6.17 -10.62 0.85
C GLN A 113 5.51 -10.30 -0.48
N VAL A 114 6.29 -10.33 -1.54
CA VAL A 114 5.81 -10.21 -2.92
C VAL A 114 5.15 -11.54 -3.29
N ASP A 115 3.89 -11.46 -3.67
CA ASP A 115 3.13 -12.60 -4.16
C ASP A 115 3.61 -12.98 -5.57
N LEU A 116 4.39 -14.04 -5.65
CA LEU A 116 4.93 -14.52 -6.93
C LEU A 116 3.83 -14.92 -7.93
N GLU A 117 2.68 -15.38 -7.44
CA GLU A 117 1.56 -15.72 -8.32
C GLU A 117 0.96 -14.45 -8.97
N LYS A 118 0.79 -13.39 -8.19
CA LYS A 118 0.38 -12.08 -8.73
C LYS A 118 1.42 -11.49 -9.68
N MET A 119 2.71 -11.65 -9.37
CA MET A 119 3.78 -11.24 -10.28
C MET A 119 3.67 -11.98 -11.63
N ASN A 120 3.43 -13.28 -11.60
CA ASN A 120 3.22 -14.07 -12.82
C ASN A 120 1.97 -13.59 -13.58
N GLN A 121 0.86 -13.32 -12.90
CA GLN A 121 -0.36 -12.79 -13.51
C GLN A 121 -0.12 -11.43 -14.20
N ILE A 122 0.64 -10.54 -13.56
CA ILE A 122 1.04 -9.26 -14.17
C ILE A 122 1.90 -9.49 -15.40
N THR A 123 2.87 -10.38 -15.31
CA THR A 123 3.74 -10.76 -16.44
C THR A 123 2.90 -11.32 -17.59
N ASP A 124 1.98 -12.22 -17.31
CA ASP A 124 1.05 -12.78 -18.29
C ASP A 124 0.19 -11.69 -18.94
N PHE A 125 -0.33 -10.77 -18.14
CA PHE A 125 -1.10 -9.65 -18.66
C PHE A 125 -0.27 -8.77 -19.59
N VAL A 126 0.97 -8.46 -19.23
CA VAL A 126 1.86 -7.66 -20.09
C VAL A 126 2.15 -8.41 -21.40
N TYR A 127 2.47 -9.70 -21.35
CA TYR A 127 2.69 -10.50 -22.55
C TYR A 127 1.47 -10.55 -23.47
N GLN A 128 0.27 -10.72 -22.91
CA GLN A 128 -0.99 -10.73 -23.68
C GLN A 128 -1.31 -9.37 -24.32
N ASN A 129 -0.77 -8.29 -23.75
CA ASN A 129 -1.06 -6.91 -24.15
C ASN A 129 0.19 -6.16 -24.63
N ILE A 130 1.24 -6.87 -25.04
CA ILE A 130 2.53 -6.29 -25.46
C ILE A 130 2.38 -5.09 -26.42
N PRO A 131 1.51 -5.11 -27.44
CA PRO A 131 1.39 -3.99 -28.37
C PRO A 131 1.09 -2.64 -27.69
N TYR A 132 0.44 -2.63 -26.53
CA TYR A 132 0.15 -1.39 -25.79
C TYR A 132 1.38 -0.81 -25.08
N PHE A 133 2.42 -1.63 -24.88
CA PHE A 133 3.65 -1.24 -24.17
C PHE A 133 4.80 -0.93 -25.13
N LEU A 134 4.61 -1.15 -26.43
CA LEU A 134 5.61 -0.91 -27.45
C LEU A 134 5.62 0.56 -27.89
N THR A 135 6.81 1.10 -28.01
CA THR A 135 7.07 2.41 -28.64
C THR A 135 7.56 2.23 -30.08
N ASP A 136 7.49 3.29 -30.88
CA ASP A 136 8.06 3.31 -32.23
C ASP A 136 9.56 2.94 -32.25
N ALA A 137 10.28 3.23 -31.19
CA ALA A 137 11.68 2.85 -31.03
C ALA A 137 11.84 1.33 -30.85
N ASP A 138 10.91 0.70 -30.12
CA ASP A 138 10.91 -0.75 -29.91
C ASP A 138 10.60 -1.49 -31.22
N TYR A 139 9.63 -0.99 -31.99
CA TYR A 139 9.35 -1.55 -33.32
C TYR A 139 10.56 -1.45 -34.27
N ARG A 140 11.22 -0.28 -34.35
CA ARG A 140 12.44 -0.11 -35.15
C ARG A 140 13.56 -1.04 -34.71
N ARG A 141 13.73 -1.24 -33.40
CA ARG A 141 14.71 -2.19 -32.87
C ARG A 141 14.41 -3.62 -33.30
N MET A 142 13.17 -4.06 -33.16
CA MET A 142 12.74 -5.41 -33.56
C MET A 142 12.95 -5.63 -35.07
N ASP A 143 12.56 -4.67 -35.90
CA ASP A 143 12.77 -4.72 -37.36
C ASP A 143 14.25 -4.81 -37.72
N SER A 144 15.10 -4.01 -37.06
CA SER A 144 16.54 -4.04 -37.23
C SER A 144 17.14 -5.40 -36.86
N LEU A 145 16.68 -6.04 -35.76
CA LEU A 145 17.16 -7.35 -35.35
C LEU A 145 16.73 -8.45 -36.33
N LEU A 146 15.45 -8.45 -36.71
CA LEU A 146 14.89 -9.44 -37.62
C LEU A 146 15.43 -9.32 -39.05
N SER A 147 15.91 -8.15 -39.45
CA SER A 147 16.57 -7.91 -40.75
C SER A 147 17.99 -8.47 -40.82
N GLN A 148 18.59 -8.90 -39.71
CA GLN A 148 19.91 -9.51 -39.69
C GLN A 148 19.81 -11.00 -40.06
N PRO A 149 20.50 -11.48 -41.10
CA PRO A 149 20.34 -12.86 -41.58
C PRO A 149 20.65 -13.95 -40.54
N ASP A 150 21.61 -13.66 -39.65
CA ASP A 150 22.10 -14.64 -38.66
C ASP A 150 21.42 -14.48 -37.27
N TYR A 151 20.54 -13.50 -37.08
CA TYR A 151 19.94 -13.24 -35.78
C TYR A 151 19.10 -14.42 -35.28
N ILE A 152 18.16 -14.87 -36.10
CA ILE A 152 17.23 -15.94 -35.72
C ILE A 152 17.98 -17.27 -35.44
N PRO A 153 18.86 -17.76 -36.34
CA PRO A 153 19.62 -18.97 -36.06
C PRO A 153 20.51 -18.87 -34.83
N HIS A 154 21.13 -17.70 -34.60
CA HIS A 154 21.95 -17.46 -33.42
C HIS A 154 21.15 -17.50 -32.13
N GLN A 155 19.99 -16.81 -32.08
CA GLN A 155 19.12 -16.77 -30.91
C GLN A 155 18.60 -18.16 -30.57
N LEU A 156 18.04 -18.90 -31.53
CA LEU A 156 17.55 -20.25 -31.31
C LEU A 156 18.64 -21.23 -30.85
N LYS A 157 19.89 -21.03 -31.30
CA LYS A 157 21.02 -21.81 -30.81
C LYS A 157 21.36 -21.48 -29.36
N ALA A 158 21.30 -20.21 -28.98
CA ALA A 158 21.52 -19.75 -27.61
C ALA A 158 20.42 -20.31 -26.66
N ASP A 159 19.18 -20.24 -27.08
CA ASP A 159 18.03 -20.78 -26.30
C ASP A 159 18.14 -22.29 -26.11
N LYS A 160 18.53 -23.01 -27.16
CA LYS A 160 18.79 -24.46 -27.05
C LYS A 160 19.91 -24.75 -26.05
N GLN A 161 20.98 -23.94 -26.02
CA GLN A 161 22.06 -24.11 -25.04
C GLN A 161 21.54 -23.83 -23.62
N MET A 162 20.75 -22.77 -23.40
CA MET A 162 20.17 -22.45 -22.10
C MET A 162 19.28 -23.57 -21.58
N LEU A 163 18.45 -24.18 -22.44
CA LEU A 163 17.58 -25.30 -22.05
C LEU A 163 18.35 -26.58 -21.68
N LEU A 164 19.57 -26.73 -22.15
CA LEU A 164 20.43 -27.88 -21.81
C LEU A 164 21.14 -27.74 -20.47
N PHE A 165 21.14 -26.55 -19.86
CA PHE A 165 21.69 -26.37 -18.51
C PHE A 165 20.74 -26.93 -17.45
N PRO A 166 21.23 -27.31 -16.26
CA PRO A 166 20.40 -27.82 -15.15
C PRO A 166 19.26 -26.86 -14.73
N THR A 167 19.47 -25.56 -14.95
CA THR A 167 18.45 -24.49 -14.69
C THR A 167 17.51 -24.25 -15.87
N GLY A 168 17.67 -24.99 -16.97
CA GLY A 168 16.88 -24.78 -18.19
C GLY A 168 15.38 -24.92 -18.00
N GLY A 169 14.94 -25.76 -17.05
CA GLY A 169 13.53 -25.89 -16.70
C GLY A 169 12.91 -24.60 -16.17
N ILE A 170 13.66 -23.79 -15.43
CA ILE A 170 13.20 -22.51 -14.90
C ILE A 170 13.04 -21.47 -16.02
N LEU A 171 13.91 -21.56 -17.05
CA LEU A 171 13.93 -20.60 -18.15
C LEU A 171 13.02 -21.01 -19.32
N SER A 172 12.50 -22.24 -19.29
CA SER A 172 11.71 -22.81 -20.42
C SER A 172 10.49 -21.97 -20.77
N ASP A 173 9.75 -21.50 -19.78
CA ASP A 173 8.53 -20.71 -19.98
C ASP A 173 8.84 -19.35 -20.61
N ASN A 174 9.91 -18.70 -20.18
CA ASN A 174 10.32 -17.43 -20.76
C ASN A 174 10.78 -17.59 -22.21
N ILE A 175 11.56 -18.64 -22.51
CA ILE A 175 12.00 -18.96 -23.88
C ILE A 175 10.81 -19.31 -24.78
N GLN A 176 9.81 -20.04 -24.27
CA GLN A 176 8.61 -20.34 -25.04
C GLN A 176 7.78 -19.11 -25.36
N ARG A 177 7.72 -18.13 -24.46
CA ARG A 177 6.96 -16.88 -24.65
C ARG A 177 7.65 -15.89 -25.57
N ASP A 178 8.97 -15.85 -25.55
CA ASP A 178 9.78 -14.90 -26.33
C ASP A 178 11.02 -15.59 -26.93
N PRO A 179 10.82 -16.56 -27.87
CA PRO A 179 11.93 -17.36 -28.41
C PRO A 179 12.92 -16.55 -29.23
N LEU A 180 12.61 -15.33 -29.59
CA LEU A 180 13.52 -14.43 -30.29
C LEU A 180 14.05 -13.30 -29.42
N ASN A 181 13.76 -13.31 -28.11
CA ASN A 181 14.17 -12.31 -27.15
C ASN A 181 13.85 -10.86 -27.59
N LEU A 182 12.70 -10.67 -28.22
CA LEU A 182 12.26 -9.37 -28.73
C LEU A 182 11.56 -8.55 -27.65
N PHE A 183 10.85 -9.21 -26.74
CA PHE A 183 9.97 -8.60 -25.73
C PHE A 183 10.63 -8.50 -24.36
N THR A 184 11.53 -9.40 -24.02
CA THR A 184 12.26 -9.41 -22.74
C THR A 184 12.91 -8.05 -22.39
N PRO A 185 13.59 -7.35 -23.33
CA PRO A 185 14.14 -6.03 -23.04
C PRO A 185 13.08 -4.96 -22.75
N ILE A 186 11.86 -5.13 -23.25
CA ILE A 186 10.74 -4.23 -23.00
C ILE A 186 10.22 -4.44 -21.58
N LEU A 187 10.08 -5.69 -21.15
CA LEU A 187 9.71 -6.02 -19.78
C LEU A 187 10.74 -5.46 -18.80
N GLN A 188 12.02 -5.61 -19.07
CA GLN A 188 13.10 -5.02 -18.27
C GLN A 188 12.98 -3.49 -18.21
N LYS A 189 12.67 -2.84 -19.33
CA LYS A 189 12.46 -1.39 -19.39
C LYS A 189 11.26 -0.97 -18.51
N LEU A 190 10.15 -1.71 -18.56
CA LEU A 190 8.98 -1.44 -17.70
C LEU A 190 9.33 -1.60 -16.23
N GLN A 191 10.05 -2.64 -15.86
CA GLN A 191 10.52 -2.86 -14.49
C GLN A 191 11.44 -1.73 -13.98
N HIS A 192 12.29 -1.17 -14.85
CA HIS A 192 13.25 -0.12 -14.49
C HIS A 192 12.67 1.30 -14.60
N SER A 193 11.58 1.49 -15.35
CA SER A 193 11.00 2.84 -15.59
C SER A 193 10.29 3.43 -14.38
N GLU A 194 9.80 2.60 -13.46
CA GLU A 194 9.02 3.05 -12.32
C GLU A 194 9.81 3.19 -11.01
N SER A 195 11.02 2.65 -10.94
CA SER A 195 11.78 2.71 -9.69
C SER A 195 13.16 3.31 -9.87
N SER A 196 13.31 4.57 -9.52
CA SER A 196 14.60 5.12 -9.09
C SER A 196 15.07 4.46 -7.76
N LEU A 197 14.23 3.67 -7.12
CA LEU A 197 14.52 2.93 -5.91
C LEU A 197 15.14 1.58 -6.29
N LYS A 198 16.40 1.42 -5.96
CA LYS A 198 17.06 0.11 -6.03
C LYS A 198 16.59 -0.72 -4.83
N TYR A 199 16.14 -1.92 -5.08
CA TYR A 199 15.77 -2.91 -4.06
C TYR A 199 16.27 -4.28 -4.46
N GLU A 200 16.48 -5.13 -3.48
CA GLU A 200 16.81 -6.55 -3.64
C GLU A 200 15.67 -7.39 -3.06
N MET A 201 15.54 -8.61 -3.53
CA MET A 201 14.56 -9.56 -2.97
C MET A 201 15.28 -10.72 -2.30
N TYR A 202 14.86 -11.02 -1.07
CA TYR A 202 15.29 -12.19 -0.33
C TYR A 202 14.06 -12.93 0.18
N ASP A 203 13.86 -14.15 -0.25
CA ASP A 203 12.72 -15.01 0.09
C ASP A 203 11.35 -14.32 -0.07
N GLY A 204 11.20 -13.52 -1.12
CA GLY A 204 9.99 -12.74 -1.40
C GLY A 204 9.87 -11.42 -0.65
N TYR A 205 10.71 -11.14 0.34
CA TYR A 205 10.73 -9.86 1.05
C TYR A 205 11.52 -8.81 0.28
N ILE A 206 11.11 -7.56 0.43
CA ILE A 206 11.76 -6.42 -0.22
C ILE A 206 12.81 -5.83 0.71
N PHE A 207 14.06 -5.83 0.24
CA PHE A 207 15.21 -5.31 0.97
C PHE A 207 15.84 -4.11 0.27
N SER A 208 16.58 -3.31 1.05
CA SER A 208 17.54 -2.35 0.51
C SER A 208 18.69 -3.07 -0.19
N PRO A 209 19.41 -2.42 -1.14
CA PRO A 209 20.51 -3.06 -1.90
C PRO A 209 21.66 -3.57 -1.03
N ASP A 210 21.81 -3.02 0.18
CA ASP A 210 22.81 -3.43 1.16
C ASP A 210 22.31 -4.55 2.10
N MET A 211 21.10 -5.06 1.88
CA MET A 211 20.43 -6.11 2.67
C MET A 211 20.25 -5.76 4.17
N LYS A 212 20.40 -4.49 4.55
CA LYS A 212 20.35 -4.05 5.95
C LYS A 212 18.99 -3.55 6.41
N LYS A 213 18.11 -3.30 5.45
CA LYS A 213 16.75 -2.82 5.71
C LYS A 213 15.76 -3.65 4.92
N ALA A 214 14.64 -3.96 5.54
CA ALA A 214 13.51 -4.57 4.87
C ALA A 214 12.27 -3.68 5.04
N ILE A 215 11.32 -3.78 4.10
CA ILE A 215 10.17 -2.89 4.02
C ILE A 215 8.90 -3.73 3.94
N VAL A 216 7.93 -3.41 4.79
CA VAL A 216 6.57 -3.92 4.74
C VAL A 216 5.64 -2.78 4.35
N MET A 217 4.77 -3.00 3.37
CA MET A 217 3.77 -2.03 2.95
C MET A 217 2.40 -2.40 3.52
N ILE A 218 1.71 -1.40 4.07
CA ILE A 218 0.41 -1.56 4.70
C ILE A 218 -0.54 -0.54 4.08
N ASP A 219 -1.66 -1.01 3.54
CA ASP A 219 -2.69 -0.16 2.98
C ASP A 219 -3.68 0.24 4.08
N SER A 220 -3.66 1.52 4.47
CA SER A 220 -4.64 2.07 5.40
C SER A 220 -6.02 2.13 4.72
N PRO A 221 -7.10 1.74 5.43
CA PRO A 221 -8.46 1.93 4.94
C PRO A 221 -8.90 3.39 4.98
N TYR A 222 -8.15 4.21 5.72
CA TYR A 222 -8.49 5.60 6.02
C TYR A 222 -7.85 6.55 5.00
N GLY A 223 -8.56 7.61 4.67
CA GLY A 223 -8.01 8.70 3.85
C GLY A 223 -6.90 9.45 4.60
N ALA A 224 -6.03 10.13 3.85
CA ALA A 224 -4.92 10.89 4.45
C ALA A 224 -5.38 11.99 5.42
N SER A 225 -6.61 12.47 5.28
CA SER A 225 -7.24 13.50 6.11
C SER A 225 -7.90 12.96 7.39
N GLU A 226 -8.07 11.63 7.53
CA GLU A 226 -8.67 11.01 8.71
C GLU A 226 -7.65 10.86 9.85
N THR A 227 -7.34 11.97 10.51
CA THR A 227 -6.22 12.08 11.47
C THR A 227 -6.38 11.16 12.67
N GLU A 228 -7.58 11.10 13.27
CA GLU A 228 -7.84 10.28 14.46
C GLU A 228 -7.74 8.79 14.17
N ASN A 229 -8.36 8.34 13.06
CA ASN A 229 -8.34 6.93 12.67
C ASN A 229 -6.93 6.50 12.29
N ASN A 230 -6.21 7.32 11.53
CA ASN A 230 -4.81 7.06 11.18
C ASN A 230 -3.88 7.06 12.41
N ALA A 231 -4.12 7.92 13.40
CA ALA A 231 -3.37 7.92 14.65
C ALA A 231 -3.59 6.62 15.44
N ARG A 232 -4.84 6.15 15.55
CA ARG A 232 -5.17 4.87 16.21
C ARG A 232 -4.52 3.68 15.49
N LEU A 233 -4.61 3.63 14.17
CA LEU A 233 -3.98 2.59 13.35
C LEU A 233 -2.46 2.60 13.54
N THR A 234 -1.84 3.77 13.45
CA THR A 234 -0.40 3.93 13.65
C THR A 234 0.04 3.51 15.06
N GLN A 235 -0.76 3.81 16.08
CA GLN A 235 -0.46 3.39 17.45
C GLN A 235 -0.53 1.86 17.57
N MET A 236 -1.55 1.22 17.01
CA MET A 236 -1.68 -0.23 16.98
C MET A 236 -0.46 -0.89 16.28
N LEU A 237 -0.07 -0.37 15.10
CA LEU A 237 1.10 -0.88 14.37
C LEU A 237 2.39 -0.71 15.17
N LYS A 238 2.57 0.42 15.87
CA LYS A 238 3.73 0.64 16.76
C LYS A 238 3.76 -0.33 17.94
N ASP A 239 2.62 -0.67 18.49
CA ASP A 239 2.56 -1.63 19.59
C ASP A 239 2.89 -3.04 19.10
N CYS A 240 2.38 -3.47 17.94
CA CYS A 240 2.75 -4.73 17.28
C CYS A 240 4.26 -4.77 16.92
N ALA A 241 4.81 -3.66 16.42
CA ALA A 241 6.24 -3.54 16.12
C ALA A 241 7.11 -3.66 17.38
N ARG A 242 6.68 -3.04 18.49
CA ARG A 242 7.37 -3.15 19.77
C ARG A 242 7.38 -4.60 20.29
N GLU A 243 6.27 -5.29 20.18
CA GLU A 243 6.15 -6.69 20.58
C GLU A 243 7.04 -7.59 19.70
N ALA A 244 7.04 -7.42 18.39
CA ALA A 244 7.92 -8.16 17.48
C ALA A 244 9.41 -7.92 17.78
N SER A 245 9.80 -6.69 18.14
CA SER A 245 11.19 -6.34 18.49
C SER A 245 11.65 -6.92 19.83
N GLN A 246 10.75 -7.36 20.72
CA GLN A 246 11.14 -7.92 22.02
C GLN A 246 11.99 -9.19 21.88
N SER A 247 11.71 -10.01 20.87
CA SER A 247 12.48 -11.22 20.59
C SER A 247 13.82 -10.94 19.89
N GLN A 248 13.98 -9.75 19.28
CA GLN A 248 15.14 -9.35 18.50
C GLN A 248 15.54 -7.90 18.84
N PRO A 249 16.19 -7.67 20.01
CA PRO A 249 16.47 -6.31 20.52
C PRO A 249 17.44 -5.51 19.64
N ASN A 250 18.14 -6.16 18.72
CA ASN A 250 19.04 -5.51 17.76
C ASN A 250 18.33 -4.95 16.54
N ILE A 251 17.02 -5.20 16.39
CA ILE A 251 16.21 -4.69 15.29
C ILE A 251 15.39 -3.50 15.78
N GLU A 252 15.32 -2.49 14.94
CA GLU A 252 14.49 -1.31 15.10
C GLU A 252 13.46 -1.28 13.97
N ILE A 253 12.21 -0.96 14.33
CA ILE A 253 11.08 -0.89 13.39
C ILE A 253 10.55 0.55 13.44
N HIS A 254 10.50 1.21 12.28
CA HIS A 254 10.05 2.58 12.10
C HIS A 254 8.75 2.66 11.34
#